data_aeba6f8ab01a574c53b40bfed13eb995
#
_entry.id   aeba6f8ab01a574c53b40bfed13eb995
#
_cell.length_a   1.000
_cell.length_b   1.000
_cell.length_c   1.000
_cell.angle_alpha   90.00
_cell.angle_beta   90.00
_cell.angle_gamma   90.00
#
_symmetry.space_group_name_H-M   'P 1'
#
loop_
_entity.id
_entity.type
_entity.pdbx_description
1 polymer ?
#
loop_
_entity_poly.entity_id
_entity_poly.type
_entity_poly.pdbx_seq_one_letter_code
_entity_poly.pdbx_strand_id
1 'polypeptide(L)'
;KENPENRRKLLCFTYTPYDDGTLITEADKEKSKKPNSEYAFLACFDVELDSQSKLVSYKRISLSENAAEGHEKWFAYMEYAGYADVMRKEAIDTFINITHEKYKQWFGGEFGESVPTIFTDEPQMIPKKPLEHACDKSSVILPYTNDLDETFKKKYGISLLDNLPVLIWENASGIPSPLRYYYHDHTTERFAEAFGDNIGKWCEENNI
;
A
#
# COMPACT_ATOMS: atom_id res chain seq x y z
N LYS A 1 20.48 -9.47 -9.32
CA LYS A 1 19.02 -9.42 -9.66
C LYS A 1 18.31 -8.91 -8.42
N GLU A 2 17.62 -7.79 -8.55
CA GLU A 2 16.81 -7.25 -7.46
C GLU A 2 15.78 -8.30 -7.01
N ASN A 3 15.67 -8.50 -5.70
CA ASN A 3 14.60 -9.34 -5.16
C ASN A 3 13.27 -8.57 -5.34
N PRO A 4 12.31 -9.10 -6.12
CA PRO A 4 11.01 -8.43 -6.34
C PRO A 4 10.28 -8.11 -5.03
N GLU A 5 10.49 -8.94 -4.00
CA GLU A 5 9.92 -8.75 -2.67
C GLU A 5 10.38 -7.45 -1.99
N ASN A 6 11.56 -6.92 -2.35
CA ASN A 6 12.08 -5.67 -1.80
C ASN A 6 11.60 -4.43 -2.56
N ARG A 7 10.88 -4.59 -3.67
CA ARG A 7 10.30 -3.47 -4.42
C ARG A 7 9.09 -2.93 -3.68
N ARG A 8 8.93 -1.61 -3.73
CA ARG A 8 7.75 -0.91 -3.19
C ARG A 8 6.48 -1.41 -3.85
N LYS A 9 5.43 -1.58 -3.05
CA LYS A 9 4.09 -1.96 -3.50
C LYS A 9 3.12 -0.81 -3.27
N LEU A 10 2.11 -0.80 -4.10
CA LEU A 10 0.99 0.15 -4.05
C LEU A 10 -0.29 -0.65 -4.01
N LEU A 11 -1.24 -0.24 -3.18
CA LEU A 11 -2.62 -0.67 -3.32
C LEU A 11 -3.30 0.23 -4.34
N CYS A 12 -3.68 -0.31 -5.48
CA CYS A 12 -4.52 0.36 -6.46
C CYS A 12 -5.97 -0.12 -6.30
N PHE A 13 -6.88 0.76 -5.88
CA PHE A 13 -8.30 0.49 -5.80
C PHE A 13 -9.01 1.22 -6.93
N THR A 14 -9.65 0.49 -7.84
CA THR A 14 -10.09 1.05 -9.13
C THR A 14 -11.45 0.53 -9.58
N TYR A 15 -12.22 1.42 -10.22
CA TYR A 15 -13.46 1.05 -10.90
C TYR A 15 -13.21 0.30 -12.22
N THR A 16 -12.09 0.58 -12.89
CA THR A 16 -11.73 -0.05 -14.16
C THR A 16 -10.84 -1.27 -13.90
N PRO A 17 -11.28 -2.50 -14.21
CA PRO A 17 -10.48 -3.70 -13.97
C PRO A 17 -9.24 -3.76 -14.88
N TYR A 18 -8.23 -4.50 -14.45
CA TYR A 18 -7.06 -4.80 -15.25
C TYR A 18 -7.30 -6.02 -16.12
N ASP A 19 -6.89 -5.93 -17.38
CA ASP A 19 -6.96 -7.03 -18.34
C ASP A 19 -5.69 -7.89 -18.22
N ASP A 20 -5.80 -8.96 -17.44
CA ASP A 20 -4.74 -9.93 -17.19
C ASP A 20 -5.13 -11.36 -17.57
N GLY A 21 -6.27 -11.53 -18.24
CA GLY A 21 -6.81 -12.83 -18.57
C GLY A 21 -7.49 -13.56 -17.41
N THR A 22 -7.67 -12.92 -16.26
CA THR A 22 -8.49 -13.48 -15.18
C THR A 22 -9.97 -13.50 -15.53
N LEU A 23 -10.75 -14.28 -14.78
CA LEU A 23 -12.20 -14.38 -15.01
C LEU A 23 -12.88 -13.11 -14.50
N ILE A 24 -13.21 -12.22 -15.43
CA ILE A 24 -14.04 -11.04 -15.22
C ILE A 24 -15.33 -11.15 -16.03
N THR A 25 -16.36 -10.38 -15.68
CA THR A 25 -17.63 -10.38 -16.44
C THR A 25 -17.46 -9.73 -17.82
N GLU A 26 -18.38 -9.97 -18.76
CA GLU A 26 -18.32 -9.33 -20.10
C GLU A 26 -18.39 -7.80 -19.97
N ALA A 27 -19.23 -7.27 -19.06
CA ALA A 27 -19.30 -5.83 -18.80
C ALA A 27 -17.98 -5.25 -18.24
N ASP A 28 -17.22 -6.04 -17.49
CA ASP A 28 -15.91 -5.64 -16.98
C ASP A 28 -14.86 -5.68 -18.09
N LYS A 29 -14.91 -6.65 -18.99
CA LYS A 29 -14.01 -6.74 -20.15
C LYS A 29 -14.14 -5.56 -21.09
N GLU A 30 -15.35 -5.05 -21.32
CA GLU A 30 -15.57 -3.88 -22.17
C GLU A 30 -14.89 -2.60 -21.64
N LYS A 31 -14.73 -2.48 -20.31
CA LYS A 31 -14.07 -1.33 -19.69
C LYS A 31 -12.65 -1.61 -19.21
N SER A 32 -12.16 -2.85 -19.34
CA SER A 32 -10.84 -3.23 -18.84
C SER A 32 -9.71 -2.49 -19.54
N LYS A 33 -8.62 -2.26 -18.83
CA LYS A 33 -7.40 -1.65 -19.36
C LYS A 33 -6.18 -2.52 -19.07
N LYS A 34 -5.20 -2.46 -19.97
CA LYS A 34 -3.89 -3.05 -19.70
C LYS A 34 -3.14 -2.18 -18.68
N PRO A 35 -2.65 -2.76 -17.59
CA PRO A 35 -1.82 -2.03 -16.65
C PRO A 35 -0.44 -1.73 -17.25
N ASN A 36 0.19 -0.65 -16.76
CA ASN A 36 1.54 -0.26 -17.15
C ASN A 36 2.62 -0.81 -16.20
N SER A 37 2.23 -1.55 -15.17
CA SER A 37 3.10 -2.10 -14.12
C SER A 37 2.84 -3.58 -13.90
N GLU A 38 3.77 -4.27 -13.26
CA GLU A 38 3.52 -5.59 -12.70
C GLU A 38 2.53 -5.46 -11.54
N TYR A 39 1.61 -6.39 -11.41
CA TYR A 39 0.55 -6.34 -10.41
C TYR A 39 0.07 -7.73 -10.01
N ALA A 40 -0.64 -7.78 -8.89
CA ALA A 40 -1.38 -8.95 -8.44
C ALA A 40 -2.80 -8.54 -8.00
N PHE A 41 -3.79 -9.34 -8.35
CA PHE A 41 -5.16 -9.16 -7.87
C PHE A 41 -5.25 -9.45 -6.37
N LEU A 42 -5.96 -8.58 -5.62
CA LEU A 42 -6.15 -8.71 -4.18
C LEU A 42 -7.60 -9.00 -3.80
N ALA A 43 -8.53 -8.20 -4.31
CA ALA A 43 -9.94 -8.28 -3.93
C ALA A 43 -10.86 -7.61 -4.97
N CYS A 44 -12.14 -7.95 -4.93
CA CYS A 44 -13.20 -7.31 -5.69
C CYS A 44 -14.40 -7.06 -4.78
N PHE A 45 -15.09 -5.93 -4.99
CA PHE A 45 -16.19 -5.50 -4.12
C PHE A 45 -17.42 -5.11 -4.92
N ASP A 46 -18.56 -5.47 -4.38
CA ASP A 46 -19.87 -4.90 -4.62
C ASP A 46 -20.03 -3.74 -3.63
N VAL A 47 -20.21 -2.51 -4.11
CA VAL A 47 -20.23 -1.28 -3.31
C VAL A 47 -21.52 -0.52 -3.57
N GLU A 48 -22.29 -0.28 -2.52
CA GLU A 48 -23.49 0.54 -2.53
C GLU A 48 -23.17 1.95 -2.00
N LEU A 49 -23.43 2.96 -2.83
CA LEU A 49 -23.28 4.36 -2.47
C LEU A 49 -24.64 5.06 -2.51
N ASP A 50 -24.87 6.01 -1.60
CA ASP A 50 -26.06 6.85 -1.63
C ASP A 50 -25.94 7.96 -2.68
N SER A 51 -26.99 8.81 -2.80
CA SER A 51 -27.04 9.93 -3.73
C SER A 51 -25.97 11.01 -3.48
N GLN A 52 -25.31 10.99 -2.32
CA GLN A 52 -24.19 11.86 -1.95
C GLN A 52 -22.82 11.15 -2.08
N SER A 53 -22.81 9.97 -2.69
CA SER A 53 -21.63 9.11 -2.82
C SER A 53 -21.02 8.71 -1.47
N LYS A 54 -21.84 8.49 -0.44
CA LYS A 54 -21.43 7.93 0.84
C LYS A 54 -21.67 6.44 0.85
N LEU A 55 -20.81 5.71 1.54
CA LEU A 55 -20.84 4.26 1.65
C LEU A 55 -22.03 3.79 2.50
N VAL A 56 -22.99 3.13 1.87
CA VAL A 56 -24.16 2.51 2.52
C VAL A 56 -23.80 1.10 2.95
N SER A 57 -23.31 0.28 2.00
CA SER A 57 -22.92 -1.09 2.25
C SER A 57 -21.84 -1.53 1.25
N TYR A 58 -21.16 -2.62 1.55
CA TYR A 58 -20.22 -3.27 0.66
C TYR A 58 -20.08 -4.75 0.99
N LYS A 59 -19.70 -5.52 -0.02
CA LYS A 59 -19.42 -6.95 0.12
C LYS A 59 -18.24 -7.32 -0.77
N ARG A 60 -17.28 -8.09 -0.23
CA ARG A 60 -16.27 -8.74 -1.06
C ARG A 60 -16.93 -9.83 -1.91
N ILE A 61 -16.69 -9.82 -3.21
CA ILE A 61 -17.25 -10.75 -4.19
C ILE A 61 -16.11 -11.39 -5.02
N SER A 62 -16.42 -12.43 -5.76
CA SER A 62 -15.49 -13.01 -6.71
C SER A 62 -15.41 -12.17 -8.00
N LEU A 63 -14.34 -12.34 -8.79
CA LEU A 63 -14.17 -11.63 -10.07
C LEU A 63 -15.30 -11.92 -11.06
N SER A 64 -15.85 -13.14 -11.03
CA SER A 64 -16.93 -13.57 -11.94
C SER A 64 -18.33 -13.12 -11.49
N GLU A 65 -18.50 -12.66 -10.24
CA GLU A 65 -19.78 -12.13 -9.76
C GLU A 65 -20.01 -10.70 -10.27
N ASN A 66 -21.26 -10.39 -10.59
CA ASN A 66 -21.69 -9.02 -10.84
C ASN A 66 -21.97 -8.31 -9.52
N ALA A 67 -21.79 -7.00 -9.48
CA ALA A 67 -22.38 -6.18 -8.46
C ALA A 67 -23.91 -6.20 -8.56
N ALA A 68 -24.61 -5.95 -7.45
CA ALA A 68 -26.07 -5.85 -7.44
C ALA A 68 -26.56 -4.69 -8.32
N GLU A 69 -27.84 -4.72 -8.71
CA GLU A 69 -28.42 -3.64 -9.49
C GLU A 69 -28.32 -2.28 -8.73
N GLY A 70 -27.81 -1.26 -9.39
CA GLY A 70 -27.57 0.04 -8.80
C GLY A 70 -26.28 0.18 -7.99
N HIS A 71 -25.56 -0.91 -7.75
CA HIS A 71 -24.25 -0.90 -7.06
C HIS A 71 -23.09 -0.77 -8.05
N GLU A 72 -21.92 -0.48 -7.50
CA GLU A 72 -20.68 -0.36 -8.27
C GLU A 72 -19.74 -1.54 -7.98
N LYS A 73 -19.07 -2.04 -9.01
CA LYS A 73 -18.03 -3.06 -8.87
C LYS A 73 -16.67 -2.40 -8.86
N TRP A 74 -15.90 -2.63 -7.79
CA TRP A 74 -14.56 -2.07 -7.60
C TRP A 74 -13.53 -3.17 -7.37
N PHE A 75 -12.33 -2.93 -7.87
CA PHE A 75 -11.23 -3.90 -7.88
C PHE A 75 -10.03 -3.37 -7.09
N ALA A 76 -9.37 -4.25 -6.37
CA ALA A 76 -8.14 -3.97 -5.66
C ALA A 76 -6.99 -4.78 -6.23
N TYR A 77 -5.91 -4.10 -6.58
CA TYR A 77 -4.66 -4.70 -7.05
C TYR A 77 -3.48 -4.22 -6.22
N MET A 78 -2.50 -5.09 -6.05
CA MET A 78 -1.17 -4.70 -5.62
C MET A 78 -0.32 -4.44 -6.86
N GLU A 79 0.25 -3.25 -6.98
CA GLU A 79 1.19 -2.90 -8.05
C GLU A 79 2.60 -2.80 -7.53
N TYR A 80 3.59 -3.19 -8.35
CA TYR A 80 5.01 -3.02 -8.04
C TYR A 80 5.53 -1.72 -8.62
N ALA A 81 6.26 -0.93 -7.82
CA ALA A 81 6.89 0.32 -8.22
C ALA A 81 8.41 0.25 -8.15
N GLY A 82 9.08 1.15 -8.88
CA GLY A 82 10.53 1.20 -9.01
C GLY A 82 11.25 1.87 -7.84
N TYR A 83 10.95 1.48 -6.60
CA TYR A 83 11.59 2.00 -5.38
C TYR A 83 11.70 0.88 -4.33
N ALA A 84 12.53 1.06 -3.29
CA ALA A 84 12.58 0.12 -2.16
C ALA A 84 11.30 0.19 -1.33
N ASP A 85 10.88 -0.96 -0.79
CA ASP A 85 9.75 -1.04 0.13
C ASP A 85 10.17 -0.57 1.53
N VAL A 86 9.90 0.69 1.83
CA VAL A 86 10.29 1.33 3.10
C VAL A 86 9.48 0.85 4.30
N MET A 87 8.44 0.04 4.09
CA MET A 87 7.66 -0.61 5.15
C MET A 87 8.10 -2.07 5.39
N ARG A 88 9.14 -2.53 4.68
CA ARG A 88 9.66 -3.89 4.79
C ARG A 88 11.11 -3.88 5.29
N LYS A 89 11.31 -4.46 6.47
CA LYS A 89 12.65 -4.48 7.11
C LYS A 89 13.72 -5.11 6.21
N GLU A 90 13.43 -6.22 5.56
CA GLU A 90 14.39 -6.93 4.69
C GLU A 90 14.80 -6.11 3.46
N ALA A 91 13.91 -5.22 2.98
CA ALA A 91 14.27 -4.30 1.90
C ALA A 91 15.27 -3.24 2.40
N ILE A 92 15.07 -2.73 3.60
CA ILE A 92 15.96 -1.74 4.22
C ILE A 92 17.27 -2.40 4.69
N ASP A 93 17.25 -3.62 5.21
CA ASP A 93 18.47 -4.39 5.49
C ASP A 93 19.32 -4.56 4.22
N THR A 94 18.67 -4.83 3.08
CA THR A 94 19.35 -4.91 1.78
C THR A 94 19.95 -3.55 1.39
N PHE A 95 19.21 -2.45 1.60
CA PHE A 95 19.70 -1.10 1.35
C PHE A 95 20.91 -0.76 2.23
N ILE A 96 20.86 -1.05 3.53
CA ILE A 96 21.98 -0.86 4.47
C ILE A 96 23.22 -1.64 3.98
N ASN A 97 23.04 -2.91 3.60
CA ASN A 97 24.13 -3.74 3.13
C ASN A 97 24.78 -3.23 1.83
N ILE A 98 24.00 -2.68 0.91
CA ILE A 98 24.50 -2.20 -0.38
C ILE A 98 25.18 -0.83 -0.26
N THR A 99 24.74 0.00 0.70
CA THR A 99 25.20 1.40 0.85
C THR A 99 26.01 1.59 2.13
N HIS A 100 25.39 1.49 3.29
CA HIS A 100 25.96 1.84 4.58
C HIS A 100 27.16 0.95 4.96
N GLU A 101 27.05 -0.36 4.76
CA GLU A 101 28.17 -1.29 5.00
C GLU A 101 29.36 -1.01 4.06
N LYS A 102 29.11 -0.51 2.85
CA LYS A 102 30.18 -0.08 1.94
C LYS A 102 30.90 1.17 2.43
N TYR A 103 30.15 2.17 2.91
CA TYR A 103 30.71 3.34 3.55
C TYR A 103 31.54 2.98 4.79
N LYS A 104 31.01 2.08 5.63
CA LYS A 104 31.72 1.57 6.79
C LYS A 104 33.05 0.89 6.44
N GLN A 105 33.08 0.11 5.36
CA GLN A 105 34.31 -0.54 4.90
C GLN A 105 35.41 0.48 4.51
N TRP A 106 35.02 1.64 3.98
CA TRP A 106 36.00 2.65 3.53
C TRP A 106 36.30 3.71 4.58
N PHE A 107 35.31 4.11 5.36
CA PHE A 107 35.39 5.26 6.24
C PHE A 107 34.99 4.96 7.70
N GLY A 108 34.79 3.69 8.07
CA GLY A 108 34.30 3.34 9.41
C GLY A 108 35.24 3.77 10.55
N GLY A 109 36.54 3.90 10.28
CA GLY A 109 37.51 4.44 11.25
C GLY A 109 37.37 5.93 11.51
N GLU A 110 36.58 6.63 10.69
CA GLU A 110 36.34 8.08 10.80
C GLU A 110 34.92 8.41 11.30
N PHE A 111 34.12 7.36 11.57
CA PHE A 111 32.77 7.53 12.09
C PHE A 111 32.80 8.14 13.49
N GLY A 112 31.94 9.13 13.72
CA GLY A 112 31.89 9.90 14.95
C GLY A 112 32.96 10.99 15.06
N GLU A 113 33.87 11.09 14.10
CA GLU A 113 34.92 12.13 14.04
C GLU A 113 34.77 12.97 12.76
N SER A 114 35.52 12.65 11.69
CA SER A 114 35.45 13.38 10.40
C SER A 114 34.14 13.08 9.63
N VAL A 115 33.51 11.95 9.87
CA VAL A 115 32.20 11.56 9.34
C VAL A 115 31.21 11.47 10.50
N PRO A 116 30.59 12.59 10.90
CA PRO A 116 29.77 12.65 12.13
C PRO A 116 28.35 12.16 11.91
N THR A 117 27.85 12.07 10.68
CA THR A 117 26.46 11.71 10.41
C THR A 117 26.29 11.09 9.01
N ILE A 118 25.20 10.35 8.84
CA ILE A 118 24.68 9.95 7.53
C ILE A 118 23.36 10.68 7.30
N PHE A 119 23.23 11.30 6.14
CA PHE A 119 22.01 11.96 5.72
C PHE A 119 21.22 11.06 4.76
N THR A 120 19.93 10.93 4.98
CA THR A 120 18.99 10.31 4.05
C THR A 120 17.95 11.33 3.62
N ASP A 121 17.70 11.41 2.30
CA ASP A 121 16.78 12.39 1.74
C ASP A 121 15.40 11.75 1.53
N GLU A 122 14.39 12.33 2.13
CA GLU A 122 12.95 12.12 1.93
C GLU A 122 12.53 10.66 1.63
N PRO A 123 12.72 9.70 2.55
CA PRO A 123 12.22 8.35 2.33
C PRO A 123 10.69 8.39 2.22
N GLN A 124 10.17 7.92 1.09
CA GLN A 124 8.74 8.03 0.81
C GLN A 124 8.06 6.66 0.79
N MET A 125 6.96 6.53 1.53
CA MET A 125 6.04 5.43 1.30
C MET A 125 5.51 5.50 -0.13
N ILE A 126 4.65 6.40 -0.44
CA ILE A 126 4.24 6.91 -1.76
C ILE A 126 3.36 8.13 -1.59
N PRO A 127 3.18 8.96 -2.60
CA PRO A 127 2.09 9.92 -2.63
C PRO A 127 0.74 9.18 -2.65
N LYS A 128 -0.13 9.44 -1.68
CA LYS A 128 -1.51 8.98 -1.72
C LYS A 128 -2.25 9.70 -2.84
N LYS A 129 -3.03 8.95 -3.61
CA LYS A 129 -3.92 9.51 -4.62
C LYS A 129 -5.36 9.15 -4.24
N PRO A 130 -6.09 10.00 -3.49
CA PRO A 130 -7.50 9.80 -3.22
C PRO A 130 -8.34 10.05 -4.47
N LEU A 131 -9.64 9.77 -4.39
CA LEU A 131 -10.60 10.34 -5.34
C LEU A 131 -10.61 11.86 -5.18
N GLU A 132 -10.72 12.59 -6.28
CA GLU A 132 -10.89 14.05 -6.27
C GLU A 132 -12.27 14.42 -5.72
N HIS A 133 -13.30 13.69 -6.19
CA HIS A 133 -14.66 13.74 -5.66
C HIS A 133 -15.14 12.32 -5.34
N ALA A 134 -15.99 12.18 -4.33
CA ALA A 134 -16.51 10.88 -3.88
C ALA A 134 -17.26 10.09 -4.96
N CYS A 135 -17.81 10.77 -5.98
CA CYS A 135 -18.50 10.17 -7.13
C CYS A 135 -17.56 9.76 -8.29
N ASP A 136 -16.26 10.07 -8.20
CA ASP A 136 -15.31 9.75 -9.28
C ASP A 136 -15.08 8.26 -9.38
N LYS A 137 -14.82 7.83 -10.61
CA LYS A 137 -14.46 6.44 -10.95
C LYS A 137 -12.98 6.29 -11.31
N SER A 138 -12.16 7.20 -10.82
CA SER A 138 -10.70 7.13 -10.96
C SER A 138 -10.09 6.14 -9.98
N SER A 139 -8.82 5.78 -10.24
CA SER A 139 -8.10 4.88 -9.33
C SER A 139 -7.60 5.63 -8.10
N VAL A 140 -7.76 5.00 -6.94
CA VAL A 140 -7.17 5.41 -5.66
C VAL A 140 -5.85 4.67 -5.47
N ILE A 141 -4.80 5.38 -5.06
CA ILE A 141 -3.50 4.78 -4.74
C ILE A 141 -3.20 4.97 -3.25
N LEU A 142 -2.87 3.89 -2.58
CA LEU A 142 -2.53 3.88 -1.16
C LEU A 142 -1.23 3.09 -0.91
N PRO A 143 -0.48 3.39 0.16
CA PRO A 143 0.64 2.57 0.63
C PRO A 143 0.24 1.11 0.87
N TYR A 144 1.10 0.18 0.43
CA TYR A 144 0.89 -1.25 0.64
C TYR A 144 2.22 -1.99 0.72
N THR A 145 2.22 -3.13 1.42
CA THR A 145 3.31 -4.12 1.42
C THR A 145 2.72 -5.52 1.53
N ASN A 146 3.49 -6.56 1.18
CA ASN A 146 2.98 -7.92 1.00
C ASN A 146 2.24 -8.49 2.20
N ASP A 147 2.75 -8.24 3.40
CA ASP A 147 2.24 -8.77 4.67
C ASP A 147 1.32 -7.79 5.42
N LEU A 148 0.91 -6.68 4.76
CA LEU A 148 0.16 -5.61 5.44
C LEU A 148 -1.17 -6.10 6.00
N ASP A 149 -1.94 -6.90 5.25
CA ASP A 149 -3.23 -7.43 5.73
C ASP A 149 -3.05 -8.40 6.90
N GLU A 150 -2.03 -9.27 6.83
CA GLU A 150 -1.73 -10.24 7.88
C GLU A 150 -1.35 -9.52 9.19
N THR A 151 -0.40 -8.58 9.11
CA THR A 151 0.07 -7.82 10.28
C THR A 151 -1.01 -6.89 10.83
N PHE A 152 -1.82 -6.30 9.95
CA PHE A 152 -2.98 -5.48 10.32
C PHE A 152 -4.02 -6.31 11.09
N LYS A 153 -4.38 -7.48 10.54
CA LYS A 153 -5.33 -8.40 11.18
C LYS A 153 -4.82 -8.89 12.54
N LYS A 154 -3.52 -9.17 12.64
CA LYS A 154 -2.88 -9.57 13.91
C LYS A 154 -3.00 -8.46 14.97
N LYS A 155 -2.81 -7.20 14.59
CA LYS A 155 -2.82 -6.06 15.52
C LYS A 155 -4.24 -5.62 15.90
N TYR A 156 -5.16 -5.56 14.93
CA TYR A 156 -6.49 -4.95 15.13
C TYR A 156 -7.65 -5.96 15.11
N GLY A 157 -7.40 -7.23 14.79
CA GLY A 157 -8.44 -8.26 14.71
C GLY A 157 -9.34 -8.18 13.48
N ILE A 158 -9.02 -7.29 12.52
CA ILE A 158 -9.84 -6.98 11.34
C ILE A 158 -8.99 -7.19 10.09
N SER A 159 -9.52 -7.86 9.04
CA SER A 159 -8.85 -7.91 7.73
C SER A 159 -8.97 -6.57 7.02
N LEU A 160 -7.85 -5.99 6.64
CA LEU A 160 -7.80 -4.78 5.82
C LEU A 160 -8.39 -5.03 4.44
N LEU A 161 -8.01 -6.18 3.82
CA LEU A 161 -8.45 -6.54 2.47
C LEU A 161 -9.95 -6.82 2.38
N ASP A 162 -10.62 -7.16 3.46
CA ASP A 162 -12.08 -7.34 3.44
C ASP A 162 -12.84 -6.02 3.60
N ASN A 163 -12.15 -4.93 3.95
CA ASN A 163 -12.77 -3.66 4.34
C ASN A 163 -12.24 -2.44 3.57
N LEU A 164 -11.61 -2.62 2.42
CA LEU A 164 -11.01 -1.53 1.63
C LEU A 164 -11.97 -0.38 1.30
N PRO A 165 -13.27 -0.61 0.96
CA PRO A 165 -14.19 0.50 0.65
C PRO A 165 -14.29 1.54 1.75
N VAL A 166 -14.14 1.14 3.02
CA VAL A 166 -14.18 2.05 4.18
C VAL A 166 -13.02 3.05 4.21
N LEU A 167 -11.90 2.74 3.53
CA LEU A 167 -10.78 3.67 3.40
C LEU A 167 -11.07 4.79 2.41
N ILE A 168 -12.00 4.57 1.48
CA ILE A 168 -12.25 5.44 0.33
C ILE A 168 -13.40 6.40 0.60
N TRP A 169 -14.55 5.87 1.02
CA TRP A 169 -15.77 6.65 1.21
C TRP A 169 -16.11 6.88 2.68
N GLU A 170 -16.75 8.01 2.94
CA GLU A 170 -17.40 8.24 4.24
C GLU A 170 -18.62 7.33 4.39
N ASN A 171 -18.88 6.88 5.60
CA ASN A 171 -20.06 6.07 5.90
C ASN A 171 -21.33 6.93 5.83
N ALA A 172 -22.39 6.44 5.18
CA ALA A 172 -23.70 7.11 5.09
C ALA A 172 -24.33 7.40 6.45
N SER A 173 -24.01 6.64 7.48
CA SER A 173 -24.44 6.90 8.87
C SER A 173 -23.81 8.15 9.49
N GLY A 174 -22.79 8.74 8.85
CA GLY A 174 -22.00 9.84 9.40
C GLY A 174 -21.05 9.48 10.52
N ILE A 175 -20.97 8.19 10.91
CA ILE A 175 -20.04 7.73 11.95
C ILE A 175 -18.70 7.37 11.29
N PRO A 176 -17.59 8.07 11.65
CA PRO A 176 -16.27 7.74 11.12
C PRO A 176 -15.86 6.31 11.46
N SER A 177 -15.31 5.58 10.48
CA SER A 177 -14.78 4.25 10.75
C SER A 177 -13.40 4.36 11.41
N PRO A 178 -13.15 3.65 12.53
CA PRO A 178 -11.83 3.58 13.15
C PRO A 178 -10.79 2.90 12.26
N LEU A 179 -11.22 2.14 11.26
CA LEU A 179 -10.34 1.43 10.35
C LEU A 179 -9.43 2.37 9.53
N ARG A 180 -9.91 3.57 9.17
CA ARG A 180 -9.06 4.60 8.53
C ARG A 180 -7.91 5.02 9.44
N TYR A 181 -8.20 5.27 10.72
CA TYR A 181 -7.17 5.58 11.70
C TYR A 181 -6.19 4.41 11.83
N TYR A 182 -6.68 3.20 12.02
CA TYR A 182 -5.85 2.00 12.16
C TYR A 182 -4.95 1.75 10.95
N TYR A 183 -5.46 1.99 9.74
CA TYR A 183 -4.66 1.86 8.53
C TYR A 183 -3.48 2.85 8.49
N HIS A 184 -3.73 4.11 8.82
CA HIS A 184 -2.68 5.12 8.86
C HIS A 184 -1.69 4.90 9.99
N ASP A 185 -2.17 4.53 11.16
CA ASP A 185 -1.35 4.17 12.32
C ASP A 185 -0.42 3.00 11.97
N HIS A 186 -0.97 1.93 11.42
CA HIS A 186 -0.20 0.74 11.07
C HIS A 186 0.84 0.99 9.97
N THR A 187 0.47 1.67 8.90
CA THR A 187 1.44 1.99 7.82
C THR A 187 2.55 2.90 8.30
N THR A 188 2.26 3.84 9.21
CA THR A 188 3.26 4.73 9.81
C THR A 188 4.19 3.96 10.75
N GLU A 189 3.66 3.08 11.59
CA GLU A 189 4.45 2.21 12.47
C GLU A 189 5.38 1.29 11.67
N ARG A 190 4.84 0.61 10.64
CA ARG A 190 5.65 -0.22 9.74
C ARG A 190 6.80 0.54 9.08
N PHE A 191 6.55 1.79 8.67
CA PHE A 191 7.58 2.67 8.13
C PHE A 191 8.62 3.05 9.18
N ALA A 192 8.19 3.44 10.38
CA ALA A 192 9.09 3.80 11.48
C ALA A 192 10.01 2.63 11.85
N GLU A 193 9.44 1.44 12.07
CA GLU A 193 10.20 0.24 12.44
C GLU A 193 11.16 -0.22 11.33
N ALA A 194 10.68 -0.30 10.09
CA ALA A 194 11.47 -0.83 8.98
C ALA A 194 12.57 0.14 8.54
N PHE A 195 12.30 1.43 8.47
CA PHE A 195 13.21 2.45 7.97
C PHE A 195 13.92 3.20 9.10
N GLY A 196 13.16 3.93 9.95
CA GLY A 196 13.71 4.83 10.96
C GLY A 196 14.52 4.10 12.02
N ASP A 197 13.90 3.16 12.72
CA ASP A 197 14.53 2.43 13.81
C ASP A 197 15.66 1.53 13.33
N ASN A 198 15.49 0.91 12.14
CA ASN A 198 16.50 0.03 11.57
C ASN A 198 17.79 0.77 11.17
N ILE A 199 17.66 1.93 10.50
CA ILE A 199 18.83 2.76 10.15
C ILE A 199 19.40 3.39 11.42
N GLY A 200 18.56 3.91 12.32
CA GLY A 200 18.98 4.48 13.60
C GLY A 200 19.81 3.51 14.43
N LYS A 201 19.35 2.26 14.53
CA LYS A 201 20.09 1.21 15.22
C LYS A 201 21.46 0.95 14.56
N TRP A 202 21.51 0.89 13.23
CA TRP A 202 22.78 0.73 12.51
C TRP A 202 23.73 1.90 12.79
N CYS A 203 23.21 3.14 12.84
CA CYS A 203 23.99 4.33 13.16
C CYS A 203 24.56 4.25 14.59
N GLU A 204 23.75 3.89 15.59
CA GLU A 204 24.19 3.71 16.98
C GLU A 204 25.28 2.67 17.11
N GLU A 205 25.12 1.50 16.47
CA GLU A 205 26.11 0.40 16.48
C GLU A 205 27.43 0.77 15.80
N ASN A 206 27.44 1.83 14.99
CA ASN A 206 28.61 2.29 14.26
C ASN A 206 29.12 3.67 14.71
N ASN A 207 28.64 4.19 15.84
CA ASN A 207 29.05 5.46 16.43
C ASN A 207 28.92 6.67 15.48
N ILE A 208 27.77 6.76 14.78
CA ILE A 208 27.50 7.81 13.78
C ILE A 208 26.06 8.33 13.92
#